data_cf69fe9ff935cf964707826e4d993b01
#
_entry.id   cf69fe9ff935cf964707826e4d993b01
#
_cell.length_a   1.000
_cell.length_b   1.000
_cell.length_c   1.000
_cell.angle_alpha   90.00
_cell.angle_beta   90.00
_cell.angle_gamma   90.00
#
_symmetry.space_group_name_H-M   'P 1'
#
loop_
_entity.id
_entity.type
_entity.pdbx_description
1 polymer ?
#
loop_
_entity_poly.entity_id
_entity_poly.type
_entity_poly.pdbx_seq_one_letter_code
_entity_poly.pdbx_strand_id
1 'polypeptide(L)'
;MPKAIKARFLSVLVLSILLTGIPRVEANNHVLFPSSEKVIYFLDVSNSSDSVNLWRLLRNSLLERLDDAMGAPNRKGLTPKKPTDLSISVINSNSSSSSPIEIISIKDTERLWAFMINKVGGGKPTEARMRDIYKDFFGGTGVYRELLGKYIQDETVIAPSTSECEKSAEENLKQGLFMDNVTPSIRTQATKEVCAIIQKLSSGLKKADATFLSGPKCKGACSDVVGGVKVAAAVARDLSKDKNAKLCIAIASDMLNNSPQITKTGAWHTLNAIKNSPTLLDAEKSGQTVASQSGILFSSKVKIRVEVIGQGGGPDFNPELTSKLDAYWSGFWKAVGLQNRQQSSLDQACSGGNN
;
A
#
# COMPACT_ATOMS: atom_id res chain seq x y z
N MET A 1 21.31 -65.88 20.13
CA MET A 1 20.97 -64.48 20.18
C MET A 1 21.99 -63.71 19.34
N PRO A 2 21.66 -62.90 18.34
CA PRO A 2 20.60 -61.94 18.18
C PRO A 2 19.92 -61.99 16.79
N LYS A 3 18.60 -61.83 16.74
CA LYS A 3 17.83 -61.65 15.48
C LYS A 3 16.63 -60.72 15.71
N ALA A 4 16.85 -59.46 16.11
CA ALA A 4 15.73 -58.53 16.32
C ALA A 4 16.02 -57.05 16.03
N ILE A 5 16.97 -56.66 15.16
CA ILE A 5 17.28 -55.25 14.88
C ILE A 5 17.14 -54.88 13.39
N LYS A 6 16.71 -55.78 12.48
CA LYS A 6 16.61 -55.44 11.06
C LYS A 6 15.23 -55.02 10.54
N ALA A 7 14.17 -54.98 11.35
CA ALA A 7 12.80 -54.71 10.89
C ALA A 7 12.29 -53.29 11.13
N ARG A 8 13.03 -52.43 11.82
CA ARG A 8 12.57 -51.04 12.14
C ARG A 8 13.15 -49.94 11.27
N PHE A 9 14.12 -50.23 10.42
CA PHE A 9 14.73 -49.22 9.54
C PHE A 9 14.07 -49.07 8.17
N LEU A 10 13.23 -50.03 7.77
CA LEU A 10 12.58 -49.95 6.44
C LEU A 10 11.27 -49.17 6.42
N SER A 11 10.62 -49.00 7.56
CA SER A 11 9.33 -48.30 7.64
C SER A 11 9.45 -46.75 7.69
N VAL A 12 10.62 -46.21 8.03
CA VAL A 12 10.86 -44.77 8.08
C VAL A 12 11.27 -44.21 6.71
N LEU A 13 11.84 -45.03 5.85
CA LEU A 13 12.31 -44.60 4.52
C LEU A 13 11.18 -44.51 3.47
N VAL A 14 10.09 -45.25 3.65
CA VAL A 14 8.93 -45.20 2.72
C VAL A 14 8.00 -44.06 2.99
N LEU A 15 7.93 -43.52 4.23
CA LEU A 15 7.09 -42.39 4.56
C LEU A 15 7.71 -41.05 4.17
N SER A 16 9.04 -40.99 3.98
CA SER A 16 9.74 -39.78 3.56
C SER A 16 9.65 -39.49 2.06
N ILE A 17 9.31 -40.49 1.25
CA ILE A 17 9.22 -40.36 -0.22
C ILE A 17 7.82 -39.93 -0.68
N LEU A 18 6.80 -40.09 0.16
CA LEU A 18 5.41 -39.69 -0.18
C LEU A 18 5.08 -38.22 0.13
N LEU A 19 5.98 -37.49 0.83
CA LEU A 19 5.80 -36.07 1.15
C LEU A 19 6.56 -35.10 0.25
N THR A 20 7.38 -35.59 -0.69
CA THR A 20 8.15 -34.74 -1.63
C THR A 20 7.53 -34.65 -3.03
N GLY A 21 6.36 -35.21 -3.23
CA GLY A 21 5.75 -35.41 -4.56
C GLY A 21 4.62 -34.44 -4.92
N ILE A 22 4.44 -33.32 -4.21
CA ILE A 22 3.65 -32.21 -4.76
C ILE A 22 4.66 -31.37 -5.55
N PRO A 23 4.63 -31.37 -6.89
CA PRO A 23 5.40 -30.37 -7.62
C PRO A 23 4.86 -29.03 -7.15
N ARG A 24 5.65 -28.28 -6.39
CA ARG A 24 5.49 -26.84 -6.34
C ARG A 24 5.57 -26.38 -7.79
N VAL A 25 4.41 -26.20 -8.39
CA VAL A 25 4.29 -25.40 -9.59
C VAL A 25 4.64 -23.97 -9.12
N GLU A 26 5.93 -23.71 -8.97
CA GLU A 26 6.46 -22.38 -9.12
C GLU A 26 6.21 -22.04 -10.59
N ALA A 27 4.94 -21.72 -10.87
CA ALA A 27 4.61 -21.13 -12.13
C ALA A 27 5.54 -19.93 -12.26
N ASN A 28 6.26 -19.85 -13.37
CA ASN A 28 7.01 -18.67 -13.81
C ASN A 28 6.05 -17.50 -14.03
N ASN A 29 5.37 -17.07 -12.96
CA ASN A 29 4.38 -15.99 -12.96
C ASN A 29 5.03 -14.59 -13.06
N HIS A 30 6.37 -14.52 -12.96
CA HIS A 30 7.12 -13.26 -13.11
C HIS A 30 7.03 -12.62 -14.50
N VAL A 31 6.50 -13.33 -15.50
CA VAL A 31 6.38 -12.79 -16.86
C VAL A 31 5.19 -11.84 -17.02
N LEU A 32 4.15 -11.98 -16.19
CA LEU A 32 2.94 -11.18 -16.31
C LEU A 32 3.03 -9.82 -15.59
N PHE A 33 3.85 -9.73 -14.55
CA PHE A 33 3.98 -8.54 -13.70
C PHE A 33 5.46 -8.16 -13.53
N PRO A 34 6.06 -7.48 -14.50
CA PRO A 34 7.51 -7.25 -14.55
C PRO A 34 8.08 -6.36 -13.45
N SER A 35 7.28 -5.69 -12.65
CA SER A 35 7.73 -4.98 -11.43
C SER A 35 6.55 -4.69 -10.52
N SER A 36 6.76 -4.86 -9.24
CA SER A 36 5.81 -4.48 -8.18
C SER A 36 6.05 -3.05 -7.73
N GLU A 37 4.99 -2.34 -7.40
CA GLU A 37 5.05 -1.04 -6.76
C GLU A 37 4.34 -1.10 -5.42
N LYS A 38 4.96 -0.58 -4.37
CA LYS A 38 4.32 -0.38 -3.08
C LYS A 38 4.02 1.09 -2.89
N VAL A 39 2.79 1.38 -2.47
CA VAL A 39 2.34 2.73 -2.13
C VAL A 39 2.00 2.78 -0.66
N ILE A 40 2.56 3.75 0.06
CA ILE A 40 2.24 4.01 1.45
C ILE A 40 1.78 5.45 1.60
N TYR A 41 0.57 5.62 2.10
CA TYR A 41 0.05 6.92 2.52
C TYR A 41 0.27 7.10 4.02
N PHE A 42 0.93 8.18 4.40
CA PHE A 42 1.05 8.64 5.77
C PHE A 42 0.11 9.82 5.96
N LEU A 43 -0.88 9.67 6.85
CA LEU A 43 -1.81 10.73 7.20
C LEU A 43 -1.51 11.24 8.61
N ASP A 44 -1.32 12.54 8.74
CA ASP A 44 -1.06 13.19 10.01
C ASP A 44 -2.36 13.37 10.79
N VAL A 45 -2.41 12.85 12.01
CA VAL A 45 -3.57 12.97 12.92
C VAL A 45 -3.36 14.02 14.02
N SER A 46 -2.36 14.88 13.87
CA SER A 46 -2.14 16.00 14.78
C SER A 46 -3.26 17.04 14.66
N ASN A 47 -3.35 17.93 15.67
CA ASN A 47 -4.37 18.98 15.65
C ASN A 47 -4.19 20.03 14.54
N SER A 48 -2.99 20.11 13.95
CA SER A 48 -2.68 21.01 12.84
C SER A 48 -3.18 20.48 11.49
N SER A 49 -3.54 19.19 11.42
CA SER A 49 -4.04 18.56 10.20
C SER A 49 -5.52 18.19 10.34
N ASP A 50 -6.28 18.38 9.28
CA ASP A 50 -7.64 17.85 9.17
C ASP A 50 -7.65 16.40 8.71
N SER A 51 -7.16 15.53 9.58
CA SER A 51 -6.98 14.10 9.29
C SER A 51 -8.27 13.40 8.86
N VAL A 52 -9.43 13.84 9.37
CA VAL A 52 -10.74 13.31 9.00
C VAL A 52 -11.05 13.59 7.54
N ASN A 53 -10.90 14.85 7.13
CA ASN A 53 -11.12 15.23 5.74
C ASN A 53 -10.06 14.65 4.80
N LEU A 54 -8.79 14.61 5.21
CA LEU A 54 -7.73 13.95 4.44
C LEU A 54 -8.05 12.46 4.23
N TRP A 55 -8.51 11.77 5.29
CA TRP A 55 -8.92 10.38 5.15
C TRP A 55 -10.13 10.22 4.23
N ARG A 56 -11.17 11.06 4.37
CA ARG A 56 -12.36 11.02 3.49
C ARG A 56 -12.00 11.28 2.04
N LEU A 57 -11.14 12.24 1.75
CA LEU A 57 -10.65 12.52 0.40
C LEU A 57 -9.87 11.32 -0.17
N LEU A 58 -8.95 10.74 0.60
CA LEU A 58 -8.23 9.55 0.19
C LEU A 58 -9.17 8.38 -0.03
N ARG A 59 -10.11 8.15 0.89
CA ARG A 59 -11.12 7.08 0.80
C ARG A 59 -11.97 7.21 -0.47
N ASN A 60 -12.44 8.41 -0.80
CA ASN A 60 -13.21 8.66 -2.03
C ASN A 60 -12.40 8.37 -3.30
N SER A 61 -11.09 8.65 -3.27
CA SER A 61 -10.20 8.35 -4.40
C SER A 61 -9.81 6.86 -4.48
N LEU A 62 -10.09 6.05 -3.44
CA LEU A 62 -9.66 4.66 -3.38
C LEU A 62 -10.21 3.79 -4.49
N LEU A 63 -11.42 4.03 -4.99
CA LEU A 63 -11.98 3.23 -6.09
C LEU A 63 -11.11 3.28 -7.34
N GLU A 64 -10.65 4.47 -7.73
CA GLU A 64 -9.77 4.62 -8.88
C GLU A 64 -8.39 4.00 -8.62
N ARG A 65 -7.87 4.22 -7.40
CA ARG A 65 -6.59 3.65 -6.98
C ARG A 65 -6.62 2.13 -6.86
N LEU A 66 -7.75 1.57 -6.47
CA LEU A 66 -7.95 0.13 -6.39
C LEU A 66 -7.96 -0.50 -7.78
N ASP A 67 -8.54 0.15 -8.77
CA ASP A 67 -8.47 -0.30 -10.17
C ASP A 67 -7.00 -0.37 -10.63
N ASP A 68 -6.21 0.66 -10.33
CA ASP A 68 -4.78 0.68 -10.63
C ASP A 68 -4.01 -0.40 -9.84
N ALA A 69 -4.29 -0.54 -8.55
CA ALA A 69 -3.66 -1.52 -7.68
C ALA A 69 -4.00 -2.96 -8.04
N MET A 70 -5.22 -3.21 -8.52
CA MET A 70 -5.65 -4.53 -8.99
C MET A 70 -5.11 -4.90 -10.36
N GLY A 71 -4.31 -4.04 -10.99
CA GLY A 71 -3.70 -4.33 -12.27
C GLY A 71 -4.63 -4.21 -13.45
N ALA A 72 -5.53 -3.23 -13.42
CA ALA A 72 -6.39 -2.90 -14.56
C ALA A 72 -5.61 -2.85 -15.88
N PRO A 73 -6.08 -3.46 -16.97
CA PRO A 73 -5.42 -3.33 -18.26
C PRO A 73 -5.40 -1.86 -18.67
N ASN A 74 -4.28 -1.43 -19.27
CA ASN A 74 -4.22 -0.09 -19.82
C ASN A 74 -5.29 0.07 -20.93
N ARG A 75 -5.63 1.32 -21.30
CA ARG A 75 -6.62 1.61 -22.36
C ARG A 75 -6.32 0.95 -23.70
N LYS A 76 -5.08 0.51 -23.93
CA LYS A 76 -4.67 -0.26 -25.12
C LYS A 76 -4.88 -1.76 -24.97
N GLY A 77 -5.28 -2.23 -23.80
CA GLY A 77 -5.85 -3.54 -23.58
C GLY A 77 -4.90 -4.72 -23.49
N LEU A 78 -3.59 -4.50 -23.40
CA LEU A 78 -2.62 -5.57 -23.66
C LEU A 78 -1.88 -6.08 -22.44
N THR A 79 -1.65 -5.24 -21.46
CA THR A 79 -0.93 -5.65 -20.25
C THR A 79 -1.68 -5.18 -19.02
N PRO A 80 -1.88 -6.07 -18.02
CA PRO A 80 -2.34 -5.61 -16.72
C PRO A 80 -1.37 -4.51 -16.25
N LYS A 81 -1.90 -3.40 -15.74
CA LYS A 81 -1.08 -2.48 -14.96
C LYS A 81 -0.49 -3.31 -13.81
N LYS A 82 0.71 -2.96 -13.38
CA LYS A 82 1.40 -3.67 -12.32
C LYS A 82 0.54 -3.68 -11.07
N PRO A 83 0.29 -4.84 -10.46
CA PRO A 83 -0.38 -4.88 -9.19
C PRO A 83 0.43 -4.08 -8.17
N THR A 84 -0.26 -3.33 -7.35
CA THR A 84 0.35 -2.41 -6.39
C THR A 84 -0.07 -2.79 -4.97
N ASP A 85 0.90 -2.91 -4.05
CA ASP A 85 0.59 -2.91 -2.62
C ASP A 85 0.14 -1.52 -2.20
N LEU A 86 -1.03 -1.43 -1.58
CA LEU A 86 -1.55 -0.19 -1.04
C LEU A 86 -1.66 -0.31 0.48
N SER A 87 -0.97 0.56 1.19
CA SER A 87 -0.99 0.63 2.65
C SER A 87 -1.21 2.06 3.12
N ILE A 88 -1.80 2.21 4.30
CA ILE A 88 -2.03 3.50 4.95
C ILE A 88 -1.41 3.44 6.34
N SER A 89 -0.72 4.49 6.73
CA SER A 89 -0.12 4.63 8.06
C SER A 89 -0.48 5.97 8.68
N VAL A 90 -0.33 6.05 9.99
CA VAL A 90 -0.63 7.26 10.74
C VAL A 90 0.65 7.97 11.15
N ILE A 91 0.65 9.31 11.04
CA ILE A 91 1.62 10.16 11.71
C ILE A 91 0.98 10.63 13.02
N ASN A 92 1.56 10.21 14.15
CA ASN A 92 1.13 10.55 15.51
C ASN A 92 2.35 10.81 16.39
N SER A 93 2.20 10.80 17.71
CA SER A 93 3.30 11.03 18.65
C SER A 93 4.39 9.96 18.64
N ASN A 94 4.16 8.80 18.04
CA ASN A 94 5.11 7.69 17.93
C ASN A 94 4.87 6.89 16.65
N SER A 95 5.06 7.53 15.52
CA SER A 95 4.82 6.92 14.20
C SER A 95 5.71 5.72 13.93
N SER A 96 6.92 5.72 14.50
CA SER A 96 7.89 4.62 14.31
C SER A 96 7.42 3.28 14.88
N SER A 97 6.46 3.27 15.81
CA SER A 97 5.84 2.06 16.37
C SER A 97 4.58 1.61 15.64
N SER A 98 4.09 2.42 14.69
CA SER A 98 2.85 2.15 13.96
C SER A 98 3.13 1.24 12.78
N SER A 99 2.40 0.12 12.66
CA SER A 99 2.44 -0.71 11.46
C SER A 99 1.48 -0.17 10.42
N PRO A 100 1.89 -0.07 9.13
CA PRO A 100 0.97 0.29 8.07
C PRO A 100 -0.24 -0.65 8.00
N ILE A 101 -1.42 -0.09 7.79
CA ILE A 101 -2.66 -0.83 7.54
C ILE A 101 -2.65 -1.22 6.07
N GLU A 102 -2.52 -2.50 5.80
CA GLU A 102 -2.59 -3.03 4.43
C GLU A 102 -4.03 -2.95 3.93
N ILE A 103 -4.22 -2.31 2.78
CA ILE A 103 -5.51 -2.22 2.07
C ILE A 103 -5.54 -3.25 0.95
N ILE A 104 -4.48 -3.29 0.13
CA ILE A 104 -4.33 -4.29 -0.94
C ILE A 104 -2.92 -4.87 -0.87
N SER A 105 -2.83 -6.18 -1.07
CA SER A 105 -1.57 -6.92 -1.17
C SER A 105 -1.34 -7.38 -2.61
N ILE A 106 -0.16 -7.13 -3.14
CA ILE A 106 0.28 -7.66 -4.45
C ILE A 106 0.10 -9.17 -4.51
N LYS A 107 0.46 -9.90 -3.45
CA LYS A 107 0.36 -11.36 -3.41
C LYS A 107 -1.07 -11.85 -3.63
N ASP A 108 -2.05 -11.17 -3.06
CA ASP A 108 -3.46 -11.53 -3.24
C ASP A 108 -3.93 -11.22 -4.66
N THR A 109 -3.50 -10.09 -5.20
CA THR A 109 -3.80 -9.69 -6.57
C THR A 109 -3.17 -10.63 -7.58
N GLU A 110 -1.88 -10.96 -7.42
CA GLU A 110 -1.18 -11.92 -8.28
C GLU A 110 -1.83 -13.31 -8.21
N ARG A 111 -2.23 -13.77 -7.03
CA ARG A 111 -2.92 -15.04 -6.85
C ARG A 111 -4.25 -15.06 -7.61
N LEU A 112 -5.04 -13.99 -7.49
CA LEU A 112 -6.31 -13.89 -8.21
C LEU A 112 -6.09 -13.88 -9.73
N TRP A 113 -5.15 -13.08 -10.22
CA TRP A 113 -4.82 -13.03 -11.65
C TRP A 113 -4.31 -14.38 -12.16
N ALA A 114 -3.42 -15.04 -11.44
CA ALA A 114 -2.93 -16.37 -11.79
C ALA A 114 -4.08 -17.38 -11.87
N PHE A 115 -5.01 -17.34 -10.92
CA PHE A 115 -6.20 -18.16 -10.95
C PHE A 115 -7.06 -17.87 -12.20
N MET A 116 -7.35 -16.60 -12.47
CA MET A 116 -8.17 -16.18 -13.62
C MET A 116 -7.54 -16.61 -14.95
N ILE A 117 -6.24 -16.40 -15.13
CA ILE A 117 -5.54 -16.78 -16.35
C ILE A 117 -5.54 -18.29 -16.54
N ASN A 118 -5.22 -19.04 -15.50
CA ASN A 118 -5.02 -20.48 -15.61
C ASN A 118 -6.34 -21.27 -15.70
N LYS A 119 -7.31 -20.92 -14.88
CA LYS A 119 -8.57 -21.68 -14.75
C LYS A 119 -9.67 -21.14 -15.63
N VAL A 120 -9.78 -19.82 -15.72
CA VAL A 120 -10.85 -19.14 -16.48
C VAL A 120 -10.39 -18.83 -17.91
N GLY A 121 -9.14 -18.41 -18.09
CA GLY A 121 -8.55 -18.06 -19.39
C GLY A 121 -7.96 -19.20 -20.19
N GLY A 122 -7.88 -20.42 -19.63
CA GLY A 122 -7.29 -21.57 -20.31
C GLY A 122 -5.76 -21.55 -20.42
N GLY A 123 -5.07 -20.84 -19.53
CA GLY A 123 -3.61 -20.81 -19.41
C GLY A 123 -2.89 -19.75 -20.24
N LYS A 124 -3.32 -19.48 -21.47
CA LYS A 124 -2.77 -18.41 -22.33
C LYS A 124 -3.91 -17.67 -23.01
N PRO A 125 -4.65 -16.84 -22.28
CA PRO A 125 -5.79 -16.13 -22.84
C PRO A 125 -5.33 -15.12 -23.91
N THR A 126 -6.15 -14.94 -24.93
CA THR A 126 -6.00 -13.85 -25.90
C THR A 126 -6.20 -12.52 -25.21
N GLU A 127 -5.77 -11.44 -25.85
CA GLU A 127 -5.99 -10.09 -25.37
C GLU A 127 -7.47 -9.77 -25.14
N ALA A 128 -8.34 -10.17 -26.08
CA ALA A 128 -9.78 -10.02 -25.95
C ALA A 128 -10.28 -10.72 -24.68
N ARG A 129 -9.83 -11.94 -24.43
CA ARG A 129 -10.18 -12.74 -23.27
C ARG A 129 -9.70 -12.11 -21.96
N MET A 130 -8.52 -11.50 -21.94
CA MET A 130 -8.00 -10.76 -20.77
C MET A 130 -8.85 -9.52 -20.48
N ARG A 131 -9.32 -8.81 -21.50
CA ARG A 131 -10.25 -7.68 -21.34
C ARG A 131 -11.59 -8.10 -20.76
N ASP A 132 -12.11 -9.23 -21.22
CA ASP A 132 -13.40 -9.76 -20.73
C ASP A 132 -13.25 -10.17 -19.26
N ILE A 133 -12.18 -10.90 -18.89
CA ILE A 133 -11.87 -11.23 -17.50
C ILE A 133 -11.84 -9.97 -16.65
N TYR A 134 -11.10 -8.94 -17.09
CA TYR A 134 -11.00 -7.71 -16.35
C TYR A 134 -12.38 -7.03 -16.20
N LYS A 135 -13.14 -6.92 -17.28
CA LYS A 135 -14.45 -6.26 -17.29
C LYS A 135 -15.43 -6.94 -16.33
N ASP A 136 -15.47 -8.26 -16.33
CA ASP A 136 -16.42 -9.02 -15.54
C ASP A 136 -16.07 -9.02 -14.03
N PHE A 137 -14.79 -8.93 -13.67
CA PHE A 137 -14.35 -8.99 -12.28
C PHE A 137 -14.01 -7.64 -11.66
N PHE A 138 -13.39 -6.74 -12.41
CA PHE A 138 -12.83 -5.49 -11.90
C PHE A 138 -13.35 -4.24 -12.60
N GLY A 139 -13.99 -4.37 -13.74
CA GLY A 139 -14.48 -3.25 -14.54
C GLY A 139 -15.64 -2.51 -13.88
N GLY A 140 -16.13 -1.45 -14.54
CA GLY A 140 -17.11 -0.51 -14.00
C GLY A 140 -18.41 -1.09 -13.45
N THR A 141 -18.82 -2.29 -13.92
CA THR A 141 -19.95 -3.10 -13.43
C THR A 141 -19.48 -4.39 -12.78
N GLY A 142 -18.16 -4.55 -12.56
CA GLY A 142 -17.60 -5.75 -11.98
C GLY A 142 -17.99 -5.92 -10.52
N VAL A 143 -18.09 -7.17 -10.09
CA VAL A 143 -18.47 -7.61 -8.74
C VAL A 143 -17.77 -6.79 -7.64
N TYR A 144 -16.52 -6.55 -7.84
CA TYR A 144 -15.68 -5.80 -6.92
C TYR A 144 -16.12 -4.34 -6.76
N ARG A 145 -16.35 -3.63 -7.87
CA ARG A 145 -16.74 -2.22 -7.84
C ARG A 145 -18.14 -2.02 -7.30
N GLU A 146 -19.05 -2.90 -7.61
CA GLU A 146 -20.42 -2.85 -7.11
C GLU A 146 -20.47 -3.04 -5.59
N LEU A 147 -19.79 -4.08 -5.08
CA LEU A 147 -19.82 -4.40 -3.65
C LEU A 147 -19.06 -3.38 -2.78
N LEU A 148 -17.93 -2.88 -3.26
CA LEU A 148 -17.13 -1.94 -2.48
C LEU A 148 -17.43 -0.48 -2.76
N GLY A 149 -17.99 -0.16 -3.93
CA GLY A 149 -18.23 1.23 -4.31
C GLY A 149 -19.08 1.97 -3.28
N LYS A 150 -20.19 1.37 -2.87
CA LYS A 150 -21.06 1.94 -1.84
C LYS A 150 -20.35 2.09 -0.51
N TYR A 151 -19.62 1.06 -0.07
CA TYR A 151 -18.89 1.10 1.20
C TYR A 151 -17.74 2.11 1.19
N ILE A 152 -17.03 2.28 0.08
CA ILE A 152 -15.96 3.26 -0.04
C ILE A 152 -16.51 4.69 -0.06
N GLN A 153 -17.62 4.91 -0.75
CA GLN A 153 -18.23 6.25 -0.89
C GLN A 153 -18.97 6.71 0.37
N ASP A 154 -19.56 5.78 1.10
CA ASP A 154 -20.32 6.08 2.32
C ASP A 154 -19.76 5.28 3.51
N GLU A 155 -19.17 5.99 4.46
CA GLU A 155 -18.57 5.41 5.67
C GLU A 155 -19.60 4.82 6.64
N THR A 156 -20.89 5.12 6.47
CA THR A 156 -21.99 4.58 7.28
C THR A 156 -22.46 3.20 6.79
N VAL A 157 -22.13 2.86 5.56
CA VAL A 157 -22.50 1.58 4.95
C VAL A 157 -21.62 0.46 5.52
N ILE A 158 -22.25 -0.61 6.00
CA ILE A 158 -21.55 -1.78 6.53
C ILE A 158 -20.95 -2.57 5.35
N ALA A 159 -19.68 -2.95 5.47
CA ALA A 159 -19.03 -3.82 4.49
C ALA A 159 -19.80 -5.15 4.33
N PRO A 160 -19.90 -5.68 3.10
CA PRO A 160 -20.68 -6.89 2.84
C PRO A 160 -20.13 -8.08 3.65
N SER A 161 -21.03 -8.90 4.16
CA SER A 161 -20.66 -10.20 4.76
C SER A 161 -20.11 -11.15 3.68
N THR A 162 -19.41 -12.21 4.09
CA THR A 162 -18.90 -13.21 3.14
C THR A 162 -20.04 -13.83 2.32
N SER A 163 -21.17 -14.13 2.94
CA SER A 163 -22.33 -14.72 2.25
C SER A 163 -22.99 -13.76 1.27
N GLU A 164 -23.09 -12.48 1.60
CA GLU A 164 -23.61 -11.46 0.68
C GLU A 164 -22.66 -11.25 -0.51
N CYS A 165 -21.37 -11.23 -0.24
CA CYS A 165 -20.36 -11.16 -1.29
C CYS A 165 -20.45 -12.37 -2.22
N GLU A 166 -20.49 -13.59 -1.68
CA GLU A 166 -20.54 -14.81 -2.50
C GLU A 166 -21.80 -14.86 -3.35
N LYS A 167 -22.95 -14.47 -2.80
CA LYS A 167 -24.22 -14.40 -3.53
C LYS A 167 -24.16 -13.38 -4.67
N SER A 168 -23.75 -12.16 -4.40
CA SER A 168 -23.65 -11.11 -5.40
C SER A 168 -22.58 -11.45 -6.46
N ALA A 169 -21.44 -11.99 -6.07
CA ALA A 169 -20.41 -12.44 -6.99
C ALA A 169 -20.90 -13.57 -7.89
N GLU A 170 -21.66 -14.53 -7.36
CA GLU A 170 -22.23 -15.62 -8.16
C GLU A 170 -23.26 -15.11 -9.17
N GLU A 171 -24.13 -14.19 -8.76
CA GLU A 171 -25.13 -13.58 -9.64
C GLU A 171 -24.48 -12.80 -10.80
N ASN A 172 -23.49 -11.96 -10.50
CA ASN A 172 -22.76 -11.19 -11.50
C ASN A 172 -21.93 -12.08 -12.44
N LEU A 173 -21.31 -13.12 -11.91
CA LEU A 173 -20.54 -14.06 -12.73
C LEU A 173 -21.42 -14.92 -13.64
N LYS A 174 -22.67 -15.18 -13.27
CA LYS A 174 -23.64 -15.86 -14.15
C LYS A 174 -24.08 -15.00 -15.34
N GLN A 175 -24.07 -13.67 -15.19
CA GLN A 175 -24.46 -12.72 -16.24
C GLN A 175 -23.29 -12.33 -17.14
N GLY A 176 -22.05 -12.61 -16.77
CA GLY A 176 -20.88 -12.31 -17.57
C GLY A 176 -20.76 -13.22 -18.80
N LEU A 177 -20.62 -12.65 -19.98
CA LEU A 177 -20.41 -13.34 -21.28
C LEU A 177 -19.26 -14.35 -21.23
N PHE A 178 -18.38 -14.19 -20.27
CA PHE A 178 -17.17 -14.97 -20.10
C PHE A 178 -17.38 -16.32 -19.43
N MET A 179 -18.43 -16.43 -18.62
CA MET A 179 -18.64 -17.57 -17.73
C MET A 179 -19.46 -18.69 -18.37
N ASP A 180 -20.00 -18.48 -19.58
CA ASP A 180 -20.83 -19.48 -20.28
C ASP A 180 -20.08 -20.79 -20.53
N ASN A 181 -18.75 -20.73 -20.69
CA ASN A 181 -17.89 -21.89 -20.95
C ASN A 181 -17.11 -22.38 -19.71
N VAL A 182 -17.44 -21.88 -18.51
CA VAL A 182 -16.72 -22.24 -17.28
C VAL A 182 -17.54 -23.20 -16.44
N THR A 183 -16.90 -24.27 -15.96
CA THR A 183 -17.59 -25.27 -15.13
C THR A 183 -18.12 -24.65 -13.82
N PRO A 184 -19.22 -25.17 -13.25
CA PRO A 184 -19.74 -24.69 -11.97
C PRO A 184 -18.70 -24.68 -10.85
N SER A 185 -17.81 -25.66 -10.80
CA SER A 185 -16.72 -25.75 -9.82
C SER A 185 -15.73 -24.59 -9.94
N ILE A 186 -15.32 -24.23 -11.16
CA ILE A 186 -14.41 -23.10 -11.40
C ILE A 186 -15.11 -21.78 -11.05
N ARG A 187 -16.39 -21.65 -11.36
CA ARG A 187 -17.20 -20.46 -11.02
C ARG A 187 -17.26 -20.26 -9.50
N THR A 188 -17.60 -21.32 -8.74
CA THR A 188 -17.61 -21.27 -7.28
C THR A 188 -16.25 -20.90 -6.70
N GLN A 189 -15.17 -21.43 -7.25
CA GLN A 189 -13.83 -21.07 -6.79
C GLN A 189 -13.48 -19.62 -7.15
N ALA A 190 -13.85 -19.13 -8.33
CA ALA A 190 -13.67 -17.72 -8.71
C ALA A 190 -14.38 -16.78 -7.74
N THR A 191 -15.64 -17.09 -7.40
CA THR A 191 -16.42 -16.36 -6.41
C THR A 191 -15.71 -16.27 -5.07
N LYS A 192 -15.19 -17.38 -4.56
CA LYS A 192 -14.45 -17.42 -3.28
C LYS A 192 -13.16 -16.59 -3.31
N GLU A 193 -12.38 -16.67 -4.39
CA GLU A 193 -11.15 -15.88 -4.52
C GLU A 193 -11.43 -14.37 -4.56
N VAL A 194 -12.44 -13.95 -5.32
CA VAL A 194 -12.87 -12.54 -5.37
C VAL A 194 -13.33 -12.07 -4.00
N CYS A 195 -14.21 -12.83 -3.33
CA CYS A 195 -14.73 -12.46 -2.02
C CYS A 195 -13.66 -12.45 -0.93
N ALA A 196 -12.65 -13.31 -1.00
CA ALA A 196 -11.52 -13.27 -0.07
C ALA A 196 -10.76 -11.93 -0.16
N ILE A 197 -10.55 -11.41 -1.36
CA ILE A 197 -9.92 -10.09 -1.55
C ILE A 197 -10.82 -8.97 -1.06
N ILE A 198 -12.10 -8.99 -1.39
CA ILE A 198 -13.09 -7.99 -0.93
C ILE A 198 -13.14 -7.93 0.59
N GLN A 199 -13.19 -9.08 1.27
CA GLN A 199 -13.20 -9.15 2.74
C GLN A 199 -11.91 -8.58 3.36
N LYS A 200 -10.77 -8.90 2.78
CA LYS A 200 -9.48 -8.40 3.24
C LYS A 200 -9.39 -6.88 3.10
N LEU A 201 -9.81 -6.35 1.96
CA LEU A 201 -9.88 -4.94 1.66
C LEU A 201 -10.86 -4.22 2.61
N SER A 202 -12.06 -4.76 2.80
CA SER A 202 -13.04 -4.23 3.75
C SER A 202 -12.50 -4.20 5.18
N SER A 203 -11.76 -5.24 5.59
CA SER A 203 -11.09 -5.26 6.91
C SER A 203 -10.04 -4.16 7.05
N GLY A 204 -9.25 -3.92 6.00
CA GLY A 204 -8.27 -2.83 5.95
C GLY A 204 -8.94 -1.46 6.08
N LEU A 205 -9.99 -1.21 5.29
CA LEU A 205 -10.77 0.04 5.33
C LEU A 205 -11.39 0.26 6.71
N LYS A 206 -11.98 -0.77 7.32
CA LYS A 206 -12.57 -0.68 8.66
C LYS A 206 -11.53 -0.31 9.72
N LYS A 207 -10.31 -0.86 9.64
CA LYS A 207 -9.21 -0.48 10.53
C LYS A 207 -8.80 0.98 10.31
N ALA A 208 -8.72 1.43 9.06
CA ALA A 208 -8.40 2.81 8.73
C ALA A 208 -9.51 3.76 9.23
N ASP A 209 -10.79 3.45 9.02
CA ASP A 209 -11.92 4.22 9.57
C ASP A 209 -11.82 4.33 11.10
N ALA A 210 -11.59 3.24 11.79
CA ALA A 210 -11.41 3.25 13.25
C ALA A 210 -10.24 4.15 13.68
N THR A 211 -9.18 4.20 12.89
CA THR A 211 -7.99 5.01 13.18
C THR A 211 -8.24 6.50 12.93
N PHE A 212 -8.81 6.86 11.77
CA PHE A 212 -8.88 8.25 11.32
C PHE A 212 -10.19 8.96 11.66
N LEU A 213 -11.31 8.24 11.74
CA LEU A 213 -12.63 8.82 12.07
C LEU A 213 -12.92 8.79 13.57
N SER A 214 -12.57 7.70 14.24
CA SER A 214 -12.94 7.44 15.64
C SER A 214 -11.74 7.39 16.59
N GLY A 215 -10.51 7.40 16.05
CA GLY A 215 -9.29 7.33 16.84
C GLY A 215 -9.08 8.54 17.74
N PRO A 216 -8.31 8.40 18.82
CA PRO A 216 -8.02 9.51 19.72
C PRO A 216 -7.21 10.58 18.97
N LYS A 217 -7.76 11.80 18.90
CA LYS A 217 -7.01 12.95 18.41
C LYS A 217 -5.91 13.28 19.40
N CYS A 218 -4.74 13.44 18.90
CA CYS A 218 -3.60 13.81 19.72
C CYS A 218 -3.73 15.28 20.16
N LYS A 219 -3.60 15.53 21.48
CA LYS A 219 -3.60 16.88 22.03
C LYS A 219 -2.16 17.34 22.23
N GLY A 220 -1.73 18.36 21.50
CA GLY A 220 -0.40 18.96 21.64
C GLY A 220 0.61 18.50 20.58
N ALA A 221 1.87 18.38 20.95
CA ALA A 221 2.99 18.02 20.09
C ALA A 221 2.96 16.54 19.70
N CYS A 222 2.42 16.22 18.52
CA CYS A 222 2.03 14.85 18.20
C CYS A 222 2.41 14.39 16.79
N SER A 223 3.11 15.21 16.03
CA SER A 223 3.45 14.89 14.64
C SER A 223 4.87 14.32 14.57
N ASP A 224 5.01 13.00 14.54
CA ASP A 224 6.28 12.31 14.36
C ASP A 224 6.48 11.94 12.88
N VAL A 225 6.69 12.96 12.05
CA VAL A 225 6.96 12.78 10.61
C VAL A 225 8.22 11.96 10.38
N VAL A 226 9.27 12.22 11.16
CA VAL A 226 10.55 11.47 11.07
C VAL A 226 10.35 9.99 11.39
N GLY A 227 9.52 9.67 12.40
CA GLY A 227 9.14 8.28 12.70
C GLY A 227 8.37 7.63 11.55
N GLY A 228 7.46 8.35 10.89
CA GLY A 228 6.78 7.88 9.68
C GLY A 228 7.78 7.57 8.55
N VAL A 229 8.76 8.45 8.32
CA VAL A 229 9.83 8.21 7.33
C VAL A 229 10.68 7.00 7.71
N LYS A 230 10.91 6.75 9.01
CA LYS A 230 11.61 5.56 9.49
C LYS A 230 10.86 4.27 9.14
N VAL A 231 9.53 4.27 9.29
CA VAL A 231 8.69 3.13 8.85
C VAL A 231 8.82 2.92 7.34
N ALA A 232 8.76 3.99 6.54
CA ALA A 232 8.94 3.90 5.09
C ALA A 232 10.33 3.34 4.70
N ALA A 233 11.40 3.73 5.41
CA ALA A 233 12.74 3.21 5.18
C ALA A 233 12.85 1.71 5.53
N ALA A 234 12.16 1.25 6.58
CA ALA A 234 12.08 -0.17 6.91
C ALA A 234 11.40 -0.97 5.77
N VAL A 235 10.28 -0.46 5.26
CA VAL A 235 9.60 -1.06 4.09
C VAL A 235 10.49 -1.07 2.86
N ALA A 236 11.21 0.02 2.56
CA ALA A 236 12.16 0.06 1.45
C ALA A 236 13.28 -0.98 1.59
N ARG A 237 13.74 -1.23 2.82
CA ARG A 237 14.75 -2.26 3.10
C ARG A 237 14.22 -3.65 2.78
N ASP A 238 12.98 -3.96 3.16
CA ASP A 238 12.37 -5.25 2.85
C ASP A 238 12.17 -5.43 1.34
N LEU A 239 11.78 -4.37 0.64
CA LEU A 239 11.66 -4.36 -0.82
C LEU A 239 13.00 -4.48 -1.55
N SER A 240 14.13 -4.14 -0.92
CA SER A 240 15.46 -4.19 -1.57
C SER A 240 15.92 -5.59 -1.97
N LYS A 241 15.19 -6.63 -1.58
CA LYS A 241 15.36 -8.01 -2.01
C LYS A 241 14.90 -8.23 -3.46
N ASP A 242 13.99 -7.37 -3.94
CA ASP A 242 13.51 -7.36 -5.33
C ASP A 242 14.23 -6.25 -6.11
N LYS A 243 14.93 -6.64 -7.19
CA LYS A 243 15.75 -5.71 -8.02
C LYS A 243 14.93 -4.64 -8.74
N ASN A 244 13.64 -4.87 -8.93
CA ASN A 244 12.75 -3.98 -9.68
C ASN A 244 11.71 -3.28 -8.80
N ALA A 245 11.84 -3.40 -7.48
CA ALA A 245 10.87 -2.83 -6.55
C ALA A 245 10.83 -1.30 -6.66
N LYS A 246 9.63 -0.78 -6.58
CA LYS A 246 9.34 0.65 -6.51
C LYS A 246 8.55 0.94 -5.24
N LEU A 247 8.83 2.08 -4.62
CA LEU A 247 8.10 2.55 -3.45
C LEU A 247 7.67 4.00 -3.69
N CYS A 248 6.38 4.25 -3.61
CA CYS A 248 5.87 5.61 -3.49
C CYS A 248 5.42 5.88 -2.06
N ILE A 249 5.90 6.97 -1.51
CA ILE A 249 5.60 7.45 -0.16
C ILE A 249 4.84 8.75 -0.29
N ALA A 250 3.56 8.77 0.07
CA ALA A 250 2.75 9.98 0.11
C ALA A 250 2.57 10.43 1.57
N ILE A 251 2.96 11.64 1.89
CA ILE A 251 2.89 12.19 3.24
C ILE A 251 1.93 13.38 3.24
N ALA A 252 0.75 13.20 3.83
CA ALA A 252 -0.23 14.26 4.04
C ALA A 252 -0.05 14.85 5.43
N SER A 253 0.68 15.97 5.51
CA SER A 253 1.06 16.65 6.75
C SER A 253 1.51 18.09 6.44
N ASP A 254 1.39 18.99 7.41
CA ASP A 254 2.06 20.29 7.37
C ASP A 254 3.59 20.18 7.45
N MET A 255 4.09 18.97 7.66
CA MET A 255 5.51 18.63 7.76
C MET A 255 6.21 19.26 8.98
N LEU A 256 5.45 19.64 10.00
CA LEU A 256 5.99 20.07 11.29
C LEU A 256 6.21 18.85 12.18
N ASN A 257 7.45 18.36 12.18
CA ASN A 257 7.82 17.30 13.09
C ASN A 257 7.83 17.82 14.53
N ASN A 258 6.92 17.31 15.35
CA ASN A 258 6.67 17.79 16.71
C ASN A 258 6.19 16.63 17.58
N SER A 259 7.10 15.73 17.97
CA SER A 259 6.78 14.56 18.79
C SER A 259 7.38 14.71 20.20
N PRO A 260 6.66 14.29 21.26
CA PRO A 260 7.18 14.30 22.64
C PRO A 260 8.47 13.50 22.81
N GLN A 261 8.65 12.42 22.03
CA GLN A 261 9.88 11.63 22.06
C GLN A 261 11.08 12.40 21.50
N ILE A 262 10.82 13.33 20.60
CA ILE A 262 11.81 14.12 19.89
C ILE A 262 12.12 15.41 20.66
N THR A 263 11.14 15.96 21.37
CA THR A 263 11.32 17.18 22.19
C THR A 263 12.24 16.97 23.40
N LYS A 264 12.36 15.75 23.91
CA LYS A 264 13.32 15.42 25.00
C LYS A 264 14.77 15.63 24.57
N THR A 265 15.08 15.55 23.30
CA THR A 265 16.44 15.79 22.75
C THR A 265 16.62 17.18 22.17
N GLY A 266 15.56 18.00 22.12
CA GLY A 266 15.59 19.40 21.67
C GLY A 266 15.88 19.65 20.19
N ALA A 267 16.46 18.65 19.49
CA ALA A 267 17.02 18.85 18.16
C ALA A 267 16.02 18.72 17.00
N TRP A 268 14.85 18.12 17.24
CA TRP A 268 14.00 17.65 16.15
C TRP A 268 12.67 18.40 16.00
N HIS A 269 12.50 19.48 16.72
CA HIS A 269 11.33 20.33 16.57
C HIS A 269 11.49 21.23 15.34
N THR A 270 10.84 20.85 14.23
CA THR A 270 11.05 21.50 12.92
C THR A 270 10.79 23.00 12.98
N LEU A 271 9.68 23.44 13.58
CA LEU A 271 9.33 24.87 13.66
C LEU A 271 10.42 25.68 14.39
N ASN A 272 10.95 25.17 15.50
CA ASN A 272 12.05 25.82 16.23
C ASN A 272 13.33 25.85 15.39
N ALA A 273 13.66 24.75 14.71
CA ALA A 273 14.83 24.67 13.87
C ALA A 273 14.79 25.73 12.74
N ILE A 274 13.67 25.84 12.03
CA ILE A 274 13.53 26.82 10.94
C ILE A 274 13.45 28.27 11.42
N LYS A 275 12.79 28.54 12.57
CA LYS A 275 12.75 29.89 13.17
C LYS A 275 14.13 30.35 13.63
N ASN A 276 14.95 29.44 14.15
CA ASN A 276 16.30 29.74 14.63
C ASN A 276 17.36 29.71 13.51
N SER A 277 17.01 29.35 12.28
CA SER A 277 17.91 29.35 11.13
C SER A 277 17.98 30.73 10.50
N PRO A 278 19.12 31.43 10.54
CA PRO A 278 19.26 32.75 9.92
C PRO A 278 19.06 32.71 8.41
N THR A 279 19.52 31.65 7.76
CA THR A 279 19.49 31.48 6.31
C THR A 279 18.83 30.19 5.87
N LEU A 280 18.50 30.05 4.59
CA LEU A 280 18.01 28.80 4.00
C LEU A 280 19.05 27.68 4.12
N LEU A 281 20.35 28.01 4.00
CA LEU A 281 21.44 27.03 4.16
C LEU A 281 21.51 26.48 5.57
N ASP A 282 21.24 27.32 6.59
CA ASP A 282 21.23 26.86 7.99
C ASP A 282 20.01 25.96 8.26
N ALA A 283 18.86 26.27 7.65
CA ALA A 283 17.69 25.39 7.70
C ALA A 283 17.99 24.03 7.02
N GLU A 284 18.64 24.02 5.85
CA GLU A 284 19.05 22.79 5.17
C GLU A 284 20.01 21.96 6.04
N LYS A 285 21.04 22.59 6.64
CA LYS A 285 21.97 21.91 7.57
C LYS A 285 21.25 21.32 8.78
N SER A 286 20.24 22.03 9.31
CA SER A 286 19.43 21.52 10.41
C SER A 286 18.69 20.24 10.03
N GLY A 287 18.11 20.19 8.83
CA GLY A 287 17.48 19.00 8.30
C GLY A 287 18.46 17.84 8.10
N GLN A 288 19.65 18.10 7.57
CA GLN A 288 20.73 17.11 7.43
C GLN A 288 21.15 16.54 8.78
N THR A 289 21.25 17.38 9.80
CA THR A 289 21.60 16.97 11.16
C THR A 289 20.57 16.02 11.73
N VAL A 290 19.29 16.34 11.60
CA VAL A 290 18.19 15.48 12.06
C VAL A 290 18.18 14.14 11.32
N ALA A 291 18.38 14.15 10.01
CA ALA A 291 18.49 12.94 9.21
C ALA A 291 19.61 12.04 9.71
N SER A 292 20.79 12.60 9.92
CA SER A 292 21.97 11.87 10.43
C SER A 292 21.73 11.27 11.82
N GLN A 293 21.09 12.03 12.71
CA GLN A 293 20.77 11.58 14.06
C GLN A 293 19.64 10.53 14.09
N SER A 294 18.73 10.55 13.10
CA SER A 294 17.62 9.60 13.01
C SER A 294 18.07 8.18 12.68
N GLY A 295 19.26 8.02 12.10
CA GLY A 295 19.77 6.76 11.59
C GLY A 295 18.96 6.21 10.40
N ILE A 296 18.13 7.04 9.76
CA ILE A 296 17.35 6.65 8.58
C ILE A 296 18.27 6.63 7.36
N LEU A 297 18.22 5.54 6.60
CA LEU A 297 18.89 5.42 5.32
C LEU A 297 18.03 4.59 4.37
N PHE A 298 17.75 5.13 3.20
CA PHE A 298 17.05 4.41 2.17
C PHE A 298 18.02 3.59 1.29
N SER A 299 17.55 2.42 0.88
CA SER A 299 18.33 1.56 -0.02
C SER A 299 18.34 2.12 -1.43
N SER A 300 19.52 2.30 -2.02
CA SER A 300 19.68 2.68 -3.44
C SER A 300 19.18 1.62 -4.44
N LYS A 301 18.88 0.41 -3.95
CA LYS A 301 18.35 -0.70 -4.78
C LYS A 301 16.86 -0.56 -5.09
N VAL A 302 16.13 0.28 -4.36
CA VAL A 302 14.69 0.53 -4.54
C VAL A 302 14.50 1.89 -5.18
N LYS A 303 13.70 1.95 -6.23
CA LYS A 303 13.30 3.24 -6.81
C LYS A 303 12.24 3.87 -5.92
N ILE A 304 12.60 4.96 -5.25
CA ILE A 304 11.73 5.61 -4.26
C ILE A 304 11.30 6.98 -4.77
N ARG A 305 10.01 7.26 -4.66
CA ARG A 305 9.39 8.56 -4.90
C ARG A 305 8.72 9.03 -3.62
N VAL A 306 8.94 10.28 -3.24
CA VAL A 306 8.29 10.90 -2.08
C VAL A 306 7.44 12.05 -2.58
N GLU A 307 6.18 12.04 -2.18
CA GLU A 307 5.21 13.09 -2.48
C GLU A 307 4.66 13.66 -1.17
N VAL A 308 4.70 14.97 -1.04
CA VAL A 308 4.25 15.69 0.15
C VAL A 308 3.01 16.50 -0.18
N ILE A 309 2.01 16.40 0.70
CA ILE A 309 0.70 17.01 0.54
C ILE A 309 0.46 17.92 1.73
N GLY A 310 0.16 19.20 1.46
CA GLY A 310 -0.20 20.18 2.50
C GLY A 310 0.97 20.79 3.28
N GLN A 311 2.20 20.65 2.82
CA GLN A 311 3.37 21.23 3.49
C GLN A 311 3.24 22.74 3.67
N GLY A 312 3.46 23.22 4.91
CA GLY A 312 3.44 24.64 5.24
C GLY A 312 2.06 25.31 5.15
N GLY A 313 0.97 24.52 5.24
CA GLY A 313 -0.41 24.96 5.08
C GLY A 313 -1.05 25.56 6.32
N GLY A 314 -0.33 25.85 7.41
CA GLY A 314 -0.90 26.37 8.64
C GLY A 314 -0.91 27.91 8.72
N PRO A 315 -1.72 28.50 9.60
CA PRO A 315 -1.84 29.95 9.76
C PRO A 315 -0.55 30.65 10.25
N ASP A 316 0.39 29.87 10.79
CA ASP A 316 1.67 30.37 11.30
C ASP A 316 2.75 30.51 10.22
N PHE A 317 2.45 30.13 8.97
CA PHE A 317 3.40 30.13 7.88
C PHE A 317 3.29 31.41 7.03
N ASN A 318 4.39 32.14 6.99
CA ASN A 318 4.64 33.16 5.99
C ASN A 318 5.58 32.60 4.90
N PRO A 319 5.78 33.32 3.77
CA PRO A 319 6.63 32.82 2.68
C PRO A 319 8.07 32.49 3.08
N GLU A 320 8.63 33.23 4.06
CA GLU A 320 9.98 32.98 4.56
C GLU A 320 10.06 31.65 5.32
N LEU A 321 9.13 31.40 6.23
CA LEU A 321 9.08 30.13 7.00
C LEU A 321 8.79 28.94 6.07
N THR A 322 7.94 29.11 5.06
CA THR A 322 7.68 28.09 4.05
C THR A 322 8.97 27.75 3.29
N SER A 323 9.73 28.75 2.85
CA SER A 323 11.01 28.52 2.18
C SER A 323 12.04 27.84 3.07
N LYS A 324 12.11 28.21 4.34
CA LYS A 324 12.98 27.56 5.33
C LYS A 324 12.54 26.12 5.62
N LEU A 325 11.23 25.84 5.65
CA LEU A 325 10.69 24.47 5.79
C LEU A 325 11.08 23.63 4.58
N ASP A 326 10.97 24.17 3.38
CA ASP A 326 11.41 23.49 2.15
C ASP A 326 12.90 23.17 2.18
N ALA A 327 13.73 24.12 2.59
CA ALA A 327 15.17 23.94 2.71
C ALA A 327 15.50 22.86 3.76
N TYR A 328 14.84 22.90 4.93
CA TYR A 328 15.03 21.91 6.00
C TYR A 328 14.73 20.49 5.49
N TRP A 329 13.57 20.26 4.90
CA TRP A 329 13.21 18.95 4.39
C TRP A 329 14.03 18.54 3.17
N SER A 330 14.47 19.48 2.34
CA SER A 330 15.42 19.20 1.27
C SER A 330 16.72 18.63 1.82
N GLY A 331 17.29 19.26 2.84
CA GLY A 331 18.49 18.76 3.53
C GLY A 331 18.27 17.39 4.15
N PHE A 332 17.13 17.18 4.81
CA PHE A 332 16.76 15.89 5.40
C PHE A 332 16.70 14.77 4.34
N TRP A 333 15.92 14.98 3.26
CA TRP A 333 15.75 13.97 2.22
C TRP A 333 17.06 13.61 1.53
N LYS A 334 17.87 14.60 1.22
CA LYS A 334 19.20 14.41 0.64
C LYS A 334 20.11 13.56 1.55
N ALA A 335 20.09 13.83 2.84
CA ALA A 335 20.92 13.12 3.80
C ALA A 335 20.47 11.66 4.04
N VAL A 336 19.16 11.36 3.92
CA VAL A 336 18.66 9.98 3.98
C VAL A 336 18.76 9.23 2.64
N GLY A 337 19.34 9.84 1.60
CA GLY A 337 19.58 9.20 0.29
C GLY A 337 18.45 9.36 -0.72
N LEU A 338 17.54 10.34 -0.54
CA LEU A 338 16.44 10.61 -1.47
C LEU A 338 16.60 11.96 -2.15
N GLN A 339 16.60 11.96 -3.49
CA GLN A 339 16.75 13.19 -4.29
C GLN A 339 15.44 13.67 -4.88
N ASN A 340 14.47 12.77 -5.11
CA ASN A 340 13.23 13.07 -5.80
C ASN A 340 12.09 13.25 -4.79
N ARG A 341 11.79 14.51 -4.49
CA ARG A 341 10.61 14.92 -3.74
C ARG A 341 9.75 15.81 -4.61
N GLN A 342 8.44 15.60 -4.58
CA GLN A 342 7.47 16.44 -5.29
C GLN A 342 6.42 16.92 -4.29
N GLN A 343 5.92 18.13 -4.49
CA GLN A 343 4.64 18.53 -3.92
C GLN A 343 3.53 17.97 -4.79
N SER A 344 2.50 17.45 -4.17
CA SER A 344 1.37 16.81 -4.86
C SER A 344 0.05 17.14 -4.18
N SER A 345 -1.04 16.93 -4.86
CA SER A 345 -2.37 16.86 -4.24
C SER A 345 -2.70 15.42 -3.85
N LEU A 346 -3.63 15.23 -2.92
CA LEU A 346 -3.93 13.90 -2.39
C LEU A 346 -4.50 12.94 -3.45
N ASP A 347 -5.26 13.46 -4.40
CA ASP A 347 -5.84 12.73 -5.52
C ASP A 347 -4.80 12.30 -6.57
N GLN A 348 -3.71 13.06 -6.69
CA GLN A 348 -2.63 12.80 -7.66
C GLN A 348 -1.45 12.03 -7.05
N ALA A 349 -1.29 12.10 -5.71
CA ALA A 349 -0.16 11.49 -5.05
C ALA A 349 -0.10 9.99 -5.30
N CYS A 350 1.07 9.52 -5.74
CA CYS A 350 1.31 8.12 -6.08
C CYS A 350 0.37 7.54 -7.16
N SER A 351 -0.40 8.36 -7.86
CA SER A 351 -1.07 7.91 -9.07
C SER A 351 0.01 7.57 -10.10
N GLY A 352 -0.12 6.44 -10.78
CA GLY A 352 0.84 6.01 -11.80
C GLY A 352 0.88 6.96 -12.98
N GLY A 353 1.40 8.16 -12.76
CA GLY A 353 1.73 9.10 -13.81
C GLY A 353 2.78 8.50 -14.71
N ASN A 354 2.52 8.45 -15.98
CA ASN A 354 3.47 8.16 -17.03
C ASN A 354 4.73 9.03 -16.84
N ASN A 355 5.82 8.43 -16.39
CA ASN A 355 7.18 8.89 -16.64
C ASN A 355 8.04 7.67 -16.98
#